data_17d274331cc8ee74d3b5fbffdc273e27
#
_entry.id   17d274331cc8ee74d3b5fbffdc273e27
#
_cell.length_a   1.000
_cell.length_b   1.000
_cell.length_c   1.000
_cell.angle_alpha   90.00
_cell.angle_beta   90.00
_cell.angle_gamma   90.00
#
_symmetry.space_group_name_H-M   'P 1'
#
loop_
_entity.id
_entity.type
_entity.pdbx_description
1 polymer ?
#
loop_
_entity_poly.entity_id
_entity_poly.type
_entity_poly.pdbx_seq_one_letter_code
_entity_poly.pdbx_strand_id
1 'polypeptide(L)'
;MSEKTLGIIGGGQLGSMLAIAAKKLNIKTIIFCDDFDAPAQNFCNKFISANYSNKEKIIEFINLVDVVTYEFENIPYETLNEINKLKPVLPKPSVNRLIQHRIAEKDFVN
;
A
#
# COMPACT_ATOMS: atom_id res chain seq x y z
N MET A 1 -15.66 13.09 16.14
CA MET A 1 -14.53 13.22 15.22
C MET A 1 -14.16 11.90 14.63
N SER A 2 -14.18 11.82 13.34
CA SER A 2 -13.84 10.57 12.68
C SER A 2 -12.32 10.37 12.67
N GLU A 3 -11.89 9.22 13.13
CA GLU A 3 -10.50 8.82 13.01
C GLU A 3 -10.27 8.36 11.57
N LYS A 4 -9.18 8.84 10.99
CA LYS A 4 -8.80 8.41 9.66
C LYS A 4 -7.98 7.15 9.74
N THR A 5 -8.20 6.25 8.79
CA THR A 5 -7.47 4.99 8.69
C THR A 5 -6.67 4.98 7.40
N LEU A 6 -5.37 4.76 7.53
CA LEU A 6 -4.46 4.71 6.40
C LEU A 6 -4.31 3.26 5.95
N GLY A 7 -4.57 3.01 4.68
CA GLY A 7 -4.27 1.72 4.07
C GLY A 7 -2.88 1.76 3.46
N ILE A 8 -2.09 0.73 3.70
CA ILE A 8 -0.74 0.62 3.15
C ILE A 8 -0.66 -0.66 2.35
N ILE A 9 -0.32 -0.55 1.07
CA ILE A 9 -0.10 -1.72 0.21
C ILE A 9 1.39 -2.00 0.18
N GLY A 10 1.76 -3.17 0.67
CA GLY A 10 3.15 -3.55 0.82
C GLY A 10 3.53 -3.64 2.29
N GLY A 11 4.23 -4.70 2.65
CA GLY A 11 4.54 -4.99 4.04
C GLY A 11 6.01 -5.05 4.37
N GLY A 12 6.86 -4.50 3.50
CA GLY A 12 8.30 -4.51 3.70
C GLY A 12 8.77 -3.41 4.65
N GLN A 13 10.03 -3.03 4.51
CA GLN A 13 10.64 -2.06 5.39
C GLN A 13 9.94 -0.70 5.34
N LEU A 14 9.61 -0.22 4.15
CA LEU A 14 8.92 1.07 4.02
C LEU A 14 7.53 1.01 4.62
N GLY A 15 6.80 -0.09 4.39
CA GLY A 15 5.49 -0.28 5.01
C GLY A 15 5.57 -0.26 6.52
N SER A 16 6.59 -0.90 7.09
CA SER A 16 6.83 -0.89 8.53
C SER A 16 7.08 0.52 9.05
N MET A 17 7.91 1.29 8.35
CA MET A 17 8.22 2.66 8.74
C MET A 17 6.99 3.55 8.69
N LEU A 18 6.16 3.39 7.66
CA LEU A 18 4.92 4.15 7.52
C LEU A 18 3.95 3.82 8.65
N ALA A 19 3.83 2.54 9.00
CA ALA A 19 2.93 2.12 10.07
C ALA A 19 3.38 2.68 11.42
N ILE A 20 4.68 2.66 11.69
CA ILE A 20 5.24 3.20 12.92
C ILE A 20 5.01 4.71 13.00
N ALA A 21 5.26 5.42 11.90
CA ALA A 21 5.05 6.87 11.86
C ALA A 21 3.58 7.22 12.07
N ALA A 22 2.67 6.47 11.44
CA ALA A 22 1.24 6.68 11.60
C ALA A 22 0.79 6.48 13.05
N LYS A 23 1.34 5.47 13.71
CA LYS A 23 1.01 5.21 15.11
C LYS A 23 1.40 6.39 16.01
N LYS A 24 2.52 7.01 15.74
CA LYS A 24 2.97 8.20 16.49
C LYS A 24 2.00 9.37 16.32
N LEU A 25 1.28 9.40 15.21
CA LEU A 25 0.30 10.44 14.91
C LEU A 25 -1.13 10.03 15.29
N ASN A 26 -1.29 8.89 15.94
CA ASN A 26 -2.59 8.31 16.32
C ASN A 26 -3.46 7.99 15.10
N ILE A 27 -2.83 7.60 13.99
CA ILE A 27 -3.53 7.19 12.78
C ILE A 27 -3.53 5.66 12.75
N LYS A 28 -4.71 5.07 12.57
CA LYS A 28 -4.84 3.62 12.41
C LYS A 28 -4.32 3.21 11.05
N THR A 29 -3.70 2.03 11.00
CA THR A 29 -3.18 1.50 9.75
C THR A 29 -3.69 0.10 9.49
N ILE A 30 -3.97 -0.17 8.22
CA ILE A 30 -4.30 -1.51 7.74
C ILE A 30 -3.36 -1.79 6.59
N ILE A 31 -2.64 -2.90 6.65
CA ILE A 31 -1.67 -3.25 5.63
C ILE A 31 -2.21 -4.40 4.79
N PHE A 32 -2.11 -4.26 3.48
CA PHE A 32 -2.41 -5.31 2.51
C PHE A 32 -1.11 -5.71 1.82
N CYS A 33 -0.77 -6.98 1.87
CA CYS A 33 0.48 -7.48 1.31
C CYS A 33 0.29 -8.93 0.86
N ASP A 34 1.03 -9.33 -0.17
CA ASP A 34 0.97 -10.70 -0.67
C ASP A 34 1.88 -11.65 0.12
N ASP A 35 2.63 -11.15 1.07
CA ASP A 35 3.53 -11.94 1.92
C ASP A 35 2.98 -11.99 3.35
N PHE A 36 2.48 -13.16 3.77
CA PHE A 36 1.90 -13.30 5.11
C PHE A 36 2.94 -13.18 6.23
N ASP A 37 4.22 -13.26 5.90
CA ASP A 37 5.32 -13.09 6.86
C ASP A 37 5.95 -11.70 6.80
N ALA A 38 5.29 -10.74 6.17
CA ALA A 38 5.85 -9.41 6.01
C ALA A 38 6.13 -8.75 7.36
N PRO A 39 7.28 -8.06 7.50
CA PRO A 39 7.65 -7.45 8.80
C PRO A 39 6.65 -6.42 9.30
N ALA A 40 5.98 -5.72 8.40
CA ALA A 40 5.06 -4.66 8.78
C ALA A 40 3.84 -5.16 9.56
N GLN A 41 3.53 -6.46 9.52
CA GLN A 41 2.40 -7.00 10.26
C GLN A 41 2.49 -6.75 11.76
N ASN A 42 3.69 -6.56 12.27
CA ASN A 42 3.91 -6.34 13.70
C ASN A 42 3.65 -4.89 14.12
N PHE A 43 3.43 -4.00 13.17
CA PHE A 43 3.34 -2.57 13.45
C PHE A 43 2.01 -1.94 13.04
N CYS A 44 1.12 -2.70 12.41
CA CYS A 44 -0.16 -2.19 11.96
C CYS A 44 -1.31 -2.63 12.88
N ASN A 45 -2.44 -1.97 12.75
CA ASN A 45 -3.64 -2.34 13.52
C ASN A 45 -4.30 -3.59 12.96
N LYS A 46 -4.25 -3.77 11.62
CA LYS A 46 -4.79 -4.96 10.98
C LYS A 46 -3.94 -5.29 9.76
N PHE A 47 -3.71 -6.58 9.54
CA PHE A 47 -2.91 -7.06 8.42
C PHE A 47 -3.76 -8.00 7.58
N ILE A 48 -3.85 -7.71 6.28
CA ILE A 48 -4.55 -8.55 5.32
C ILE A 48 -3.52 -9.10 4.35
N SER A 49 -3.37 -10.42 4.31
CA SER A 49 -2.44 -11.07 3.40
C SER A 49 -3.22 -11.78 2.30
N ALA A 50 -3.01 -11.39 1.07
CA ALA A 50 -3.63 -11.99 -0.09
C ALA A 50 -2.89 -11.57 -1.35
N ASN A 51 -3.14 -12.28 -2.43
CA ASN A 51 -2.59 -11.92 -3.72
C ASN A 51 -3.17 -10.59 -4.18
N TYR A 52 -2.38 -9.77 -4.87
CA TYR A 52 -2.85 -8.48 -5.37
C TYR A 52 -3.95 -8.60 -6.44
N SER A 53 -4.17 -9.78 -6.98
CA SER A 53 -5.27 -10.06 -7.90
C SER A 53 -6.55 -10.54 -7.19
N ASN A 54 -6.50 -10.72 -5.88
CA ASN A 54 -7.66 -11.19 -5.10
C ASN A 54 -8.61 -10.03 -4.85
N LYS A 55 -9.61 -9.89 -5.71
CA LYS A 55 -10.53 -8.75 -5.67
C LYS A 55 -11.36 -8.69 -4.40
N GLU A 56 -11.76 -9.85 -3.86
CA GLU A 56 -12.55 -9.88 -2.62
C GLU A 56 -11.76 -9.29 -1.45
N LYS A 57 -10.50 -9.65 -1.32
CA LYS A 57 -9.65 -9.15 -0.25
C LYS A 57 -9.29 -7.68 -0.45
N ILE A 58 -9.13 -7.26 -1.69
CA ILE A 58 -8.89 -5.85 -2.00
C ILE A 58 -10.10 -5.01 -1.60
N ILE A 59 -11.31 -5.48 -1.91
CA ILE A 59 -12.54 -4.78 -1.52
C ILE A 59 -12.67 -4.71 0.00
N GLU A 60 -12.38 -5.81 0.70
CA GLU A 60 -12.37 -5.83 2.16
C GLU A 60 -11.42 -4.74 2.70
N PHE A 61 -10.20 -4.68 2.15
CA PHE A 61 -9.20 -3.70 2.54
C PHE A 61 -9.70 -2.26 2.28
N ILE A 62 -10.21 -2.01 1.07
CA ILE A 62 -10.68 -0.68 0.67
C ILE A 62 -11.79 -0.17 1.59
N ASN A 63 -12.69 -1.05 2.00
CA ASN A 63 -13.82 -0.67 2.85
C ASN A 63 -13.40 -0.29 4.26
N LEU A 64 -12.19 -0.63 4.66
CA LEU A 64 -11.70 -0.38 6.01
C LEU A 64 -10.82 0.88 6.11
N VAL A 65 -10.47 1.49 4.97
CA VAL A 65 -9.52 2.60 4.94
C VAL A 65 -10.13 3.84 4.32
N ASP A 66 -9.53 5.00 4.60
CA ASP A 66 -9.95 6.27 4.04
C ASP A 66 -9.06 6.73 2.91
N VAL A 67 -7.79 6.41 2.99
CA VAL A 67 -6.80 6.78 1.99
C VAL A 67 -5.77 5.65 1.92
N VAL A 68 -5.17 5.48 0.75
CA VAL A 68 -4.22 4.40 0.51
C VAL A 68 -2.87 4.96 0.10
N THR A 69 -1.82 4.41 0.68
CA THR A 69 -0.46 4.62 0.18
C THR A 69 0.15 3.25 -0.11
N TYR A 70 1.32 3.22 -0.70
CA TYR A 70 1.92 1.96 -1.13
C TYR A 70 3.43 2.07 -1.25
N GLU A 71 4.11 0.92 -1.24
CA GLU A 71 5.51 0.82 -1.59
C GLU A 71 5.64 0.83 -3.11
N PHE A 72 6.69 1.44 -3.63
CA PHE A 72 6.86 1.59 -5.07
C PHE A 72 7.20 0.29 -5.78
N GLU A 73 7.78 -0.67 -5.09
CA GLU A 73 8.27 -1.90 -5.71
C GLU A 73 7.23 -3.01 -5.68
N ASN A 74 7.19 -3.80 -6.77
CA ASN A 74 6.45 -5.06 -6.84
C ASN A 74 4.93 -4.98 -6.73
N ILE A 75 4.34 -3.80 -6.85
CA ILE A 75 2.89 -3.68 -6.81
C ILE A 75 2.39 -3.40 -8.23
N PRO A 76 1.49 -4.25 -8.76
CA PRO A 76 0.99 -4.05 -10.12
C PRO A 76 0.26 -2.72 -10.28
N TYR A 77 0.55 -2.02 -11.36
CA TYR A 77 -0.11 -0.76 -11.68
C TYR A 77 -1.63 -0.92 -11.73
N GLU A 78 -2.09 -2.01 -12.35
CA GLU A 78 -3.52 -2.29 -12.50
C GLU A 78 -4.23 -2.37 -11.15
N THR A 79 -3.57 -2.98 -10.15
CA THR A 79 -4.12 -3.09 -8.80
C THR A 79 -4.30 -1.69 -8.20
N LEU A 80 -3.27 -0.86 -8.27
CA LEU A 80 -3.32 0.50 -7.73
C LEU A 80 -4.37 1.34 -8.45
N ASN A 81 -4.47 1.19 -9.77
CA ASN A 81 -5.43 1.94 -10.56
C ASN A 81 -6.88 1.57 -10.20
N GLU A 82 -7.14 0.29 -9.99
CA GLU A 82 -8.47 -0.18 -9.56
C GLU A 82 -8.82 0.37 -8.18
N ILE A 83 -7.88 0.33 -7.25
CA ILE A 83 -8.08 0.86 -5.91
C ILE A 83 -8.35 2.36 -5.96
N ASN A 84 -7.60 3.09 -6.79
CA ASN A 84 -7.73 4.55 -6.89
C ASN A 84 -9.10 4.99 -7.39
N LYS A 85 -9.84 4.13 -8.07
CA LYS A 85 -11.21 4.42 -8.50
C LYS A 85 -12.18 4.48 -7.32
N LEU A 86 -11.84 3.82 -6.23
CA LEU A 86 -12.73 3.67 -5.06
C LEU A 86 -12.28 4.49 -3.86
N LYS A 87 -10.98 4.61 -3.65
CA LYS A 87 -10.37 5.40 -2.56
C LYS A 87 -9.13 6.09 -3.08
N PRO A 88 -8.82 7.29 -2.56
CA PRO A 88 -7.61 8.00 -3.00
C PRO A 88 -6.35 7.18 -2.74
N VAL A 89 -5.50 7.08 -3.75
CA VAL A 89 -4.19 6.42 -3.65
C VAL A 89 -3.12 7.49 -3.84
N LEU A 90 -2.20 7.59 -2.90
CA LEU A 90 -1.15 8.61 -2.93
C LEU A 90 0.22 7.95 -2.77
N PRO A 91 1.18 8.25 -3.61
CA PRO A 91 1.03 9.06 -4.83
C PRO A 91 0.15 8.36 -5.87
N LYS A 92 -0.33 9.10 -6.85
CA LYS A 92 -1.24 8.55 -7.86
C LYS A 92 -0.58 7.41 -8.63
N PRO A 93 -1.33 6.39 -9.05
CA PRO A 93 -0.74 5.25 -9.77
C PRO A 93 0.03 5.65 -11.02
N SER A 94 -0.41 6.69 -11.72
CA SER A 94 0.32 7.19 -12.89
C SER A 94 1.73 7.66 -12.54
N VAL A 95 1.91 8.26 -11.37
CA VAL A 95 3.22 8.70 -10.88
C VAL A 95 4.09 7.49 -10.57
N ASN A 96 3.52 6.48 -9.93
CA ASN A 96 4.24 5.26 -9.61
C ASN A 96 4.75 4.58 -10.89
N ARG A 97 3.90 4.52 -11.92
CA ARG A 97 4.28 3.92 -13.20
C ARG A 97 5.47 4.64 -13.83
N LEU A 98 5.46 5.97 -13.77
CA LEU A 98 6.56 6.78 -14.29
C LEU A 98 7.85 6.52 -13.53
N ILE A 99 7.77 6.42 -12.20
CA ILE A 99 8.93 6.14 -11.36
C ILE A 99 9.49 4.76 -11.66
N GLN A 100 8.64 3.75 -11.78
CA GLN A 100 9.06 2.40 -12.12
C GLN A 100 9.77 2.36 -13.46
N HIS A 101 9.24 3.07 -14.45
CA HIS A 101 9.84 3.16 -15.76
C HIS A 101 11.24 3.80 -15.71
N ARG A 102 11.37 4.85 -14.93
CA ARG A 102 12.65 5.56 -14.79
C ARG A 102 13.71 4.71 -14.10
N ILE A 103 13.31 3.94 -13.08
CA ILE A 103 14.21 3.04 -12.39
C ILE A 103 14.71 1.96 -13.34
N ALA A 104 13.82 1.34 -14.10
CA ALA A 104 14.17 0.31 -15.06
C ALA A 104 15.12 0.85 -16.14
N GLU A 105 14.85 2.05 -16.63
CA GLU A 105 15.67 2.71 -17.63
C GLU A 105 17.06 3.01 -17.10
N LYS A 106 17.16 3.47 -15.87
CA LYS A 106 18.43 3.78 -15.24
C LYS A 106 19.28 2.52 -15.04
N ASP A 107 18.65 1.44 -14.58
CA ASP A 107 19.35 0.17 -14.39
C ASP A 107 19.84 -0.39 -15.70
N PHE A 108 19.10 -0.18 -16.77
CA PHE A 108 19.47 -0.65 -18.09
C PHE A 108 20.68 0.09 -18.66
N VAL A 109 20.79 1.36 -18.37
CA VAL A 109 21.87 2.21 -18.87
C VAL A 109 23.17 1.97 -18.12
N ASN A 110 23.08 1.59 -16.88
CA ASN A 110 24.26 1.27 -16.10
C ASN A 110 24.75 -0.13 -16.39
#